data_b5b44236e9001d1f6112c7ca291a4cdc
#
_entry.id   b5b44236e9001d1f6112c7ca291a4cdc
#
_cell.length_a   1.000
_cell.length_b   1.000
_cell.length_c   1.000
_cell.angle_alpha   90.00
_cell.angle_beta   90.00
_cell.angle_gamma   90.00
#
_symmetry.space_group_name_H-M   'P 1'
#
loop_
_entity.id
_entity.type
_entity.pdbx_description
1 polymer ?
#
loop_
_entity_poly.entity_id
_entity_poly.type
_entity_poly.pdbx_seq_one_letter_code
_entity_poly.pdbx_strand_id
1 'polypeptide(L)'
;EYYARWVHQIKTPIAAMQLLLQTQREEAPERYKEQEEIEEQLFRIEQYVSMALQYQRKDSHDYVLHSIALDGIIRDSIHKYAKMMIRKKIGIQYEGCDLVVTSDEKWLSFVVEQLLSNAVKYMQEGVITIQTGQNETEAFLCIEDQGIGIRQEDIPRVFEQGYTGFNGHTDKHSTGIGLYLCKQVLTKLGHTIRITSEPGKGTQVW
;
A
#
# COMPACT_ATOMS: atom_id res chain seq x y z
N GLU A 1 4.71 -23.15 7.75
CA GLU A 1 4.10 -23.88 6.61
C GLU A 1 2.57 -23.87 6.62
N TYR A 2 1.88 -24.08 7.75
CA TYR A 2 0.42 -24.15 7.85
C TYR A 2 -0.28 -22.87 7.36
N TYR A 3 0.20 -21.70 7.77
CA TYR A 3 -0.39 -20.40 7.40
C TYR A 3 -0.18 -20.03 5.92
N ALA A 4 0.94 -20.42 5.32
CA ALA A 4 1.18 -20.20 3.89
C ALA A 4 0.17 -20.99 3.04
N ARG A 5 -0.18 -22.21 3.45
CA ARG A 5 -1.24 -23.01 2.82
C ARG A 5 -2.62 -22.40 3.04
N TRP A 6 -2.92 -21.91 4.24
CA TRP A 6 -4.20 -21.28 4.57
C TRP A 6 -4.46 -20.02 3.73
N VAL A 7 -3.43 -19.18 3.55
CA VAL A 7 -3.55 -17.98 2.71
C VAL A 7 -3.70 -18.35 1.24
N HIS A 8 -2.99 -19.35 0.77
CA HIS A 8 -3.20 -19.83 -0.60
C HIS A 8 -4.64 -20.31 -0.79
N GLN A 9 -5.21 -20.98 0.21
CA GLN A 9 -6.61 -21.43 0.21
C GLN A 9 -7.61 -20.26 0.23
N ILE A 10 -7.28 -19.10 0.81
CA ILE A 10 -8.13 -17.91 0.76
C ILE A 10 -7.96 -17.14 -0.56
N LYS A 11 -6.75 -17.01 -1.08
CA LYS A 11 -6.51 -16.34 -2.37
C LYS A 11 -7.21 -17.05 -3.53
N THR A 12 -7.33 -18.34 -3.51
CA THR A 12 -7.99 -19.14 -4.55
C THR A 12 -9.47 -18.76 -4.76
N PRO A 13 -10.35 -18.76 -3.73
CA PRO A 13 -11.73 -18.34 -3.90
C PRO A 13 -11.87 -16.85 -4.22
N ILE A 14 -10.97 -15.99 -3.75
CA ILE A 14 -10.96 -14.56 -4.14
C ILE A 14 -10.71 -14.45 -5.65
N ALA A 15 -9.70 -15.12 -6.19
CA ALA A 15 -9.40 -15.12 -7.62
C ALA A 15 -10.57 -15.71 -8.45
N ALA A 16 -11.24 -16.75 -7.95
CA ALA A 16 -12.43 -17.30 -8.59
C ALA A 16 -13.59 -16.31 -8.63
N MET A 17 -13.84 -15.57 -7.53
CA MET A 17 -14.88 -14.54 -7.49
C MET A 17 -14.55 -13.36 -8.42
N GLN A 18 -13.29 -12.94 -8.49
CA GLN A 18 -12.85 -11.90 -9.44
C GLN A 18 -13.10 -12.32 -10.89
N LEU A 19 -12.78 -13.57 -11.23
CA LEU A 19 -13.03 -14.11 -12.57
C LEU A 19 -14.52 -14.17 -12.91
N LEU A 20 -15.37 -14.62 -11.97
CA LEU A 20 -16.83 -14.65 -12.15
C LEU A 20 -17.42 -13.26 -12.36
N LEU A 21 -16.95 -12.27 -11.61
CA LEU A 21 -17.37 -10.88 -11.79
C LEU A 21 -16.95 -10.33 -13.15
N GLN A 22 -15.74 -10.66 -13.63
CA GLN A 22 -15.28 -10.27 -14.95
C GLN A 22 -16.15 -10.85 -16.06
N THR A 23 -16.52 -12.15 -15.95
CA THR A 23 -17.41 -12.81 -16.91
C THR A 23 -18.83 -12.18 -16.90
N GLN A 24 -19.39 -11.93 -15.71
CA GLN A 24 -20.71 -11.29 -15.59
C GLN A 24 -20.73 -9.85 -16.11
N ARG A 25 -19.62 -9.13 -16.06
CA ARG A 25 -19.49 -7.77 -16.58
C ARG A 25 -19.64 -7.72 -18.09
N GLU A 26 -19.18 -8.76 -18.79
CA GLU A 26 -19.35 -8.90 -20.25
C GLU A 26 -20.79 -9.24 -20.63
N GLU A 27 -21.52 -9.97 -19.77
CA GLU A 27 -22.87 -10.47 -20.02
C GLU A 27 -23.99 -9.51 -19.58
N ALA A 28 -23.76 -8.70 -18.54
CA ALA A 28 -24.79 -7.83 -17.95
C ALA A 28 -24.24 -6.45 -17.54
N PRO A 29 -23.99 -5.55 -18.51
CA PRO A 29 -23.39 -4.24 -18.24
C PRO A 29 -24.26 -3.32 -17.35
N GLU A 30 -25.55 -3.57 -17.21
CA GLU A 30 -26.44 -2.80 -16.32
C GLU A 30 -26.15 -2.98 -14.82
N ARG A 31 -25.43 -4.04 -14.44
CA ARG A 31 -25.01 -4.31 -13.05
C ARG A 31 -23.60 -3.82 -12.72
N TYR A 32 -23.04 -3.00 -13.57
CA TYR A 32 -21.65 -2.55 -13.50
C TYR A 32 -21.26 -1.98 -12.13
N LYS A 33 -22.09 -1.14 -11.51
CA LYS A 33 -21.81 -0.52 -10.23
C LYS A 33 -21.73 -1.53 -9.06
N GLU A 34 -22.68 -2.47 -9.02
CA GLU A 34 -22.67 -3.51 -7.99
C GLU A 34 -21.43 -4.42 -8.12
N GLN A 35 -21.05 -4.74 -9.34
CA GLN A 35 -19.85 -5.53 -9.63
C GLN A 35 -18.57 -4.81 -9.22
N GLU A 36 -18.47 -3.49 -9.49
CA GLU A 36 -17.32 -2.69 -9.05
C GLU A 36 -17.19 -2.62 -7.52
N GLU A 37 -18.30 -2.51 -6.80
CA GLU A 37 -18.28 -2.54 -5.33
C GLU A 37 -17.79 -3.89 -4.80
N ILE A 38 -18.22 -5.00 -5.40
CA ILE A 38 -17.76 -6.33 -5.01
C ILE A 38 -16.26 -6.51 -5.34
N GLU A 39 -15.79 -6.08 -6.52
CA GLU A 39 -14.37 -6.10 -6.89
C GLU A 39 -13.52 -5.32 -5.86
N GLU A 40 -14.00 -4.17 -5.40
CA GLU A 40 -13.30 -3.40 -4.38
C GLU A 40 -13.22 -4.14 -3.04
N GLN A 41 -14.32 -4.76 -2.60
CA GLN A 41 -14.30 -5.52 -1.36
C GLN A 41 -13.37 -6.75 -1.46
N LEU A 42 -13.36 -7.44 -2.59
CA LEU A 42 -12.43 -8.55 -2.84
C LEU A 42 -10.96 -8.08 -2.81
N PHE A 43 -10.67 -6.96 -3.45
CA PHE A 43 -9.34 -6.35 -3.40
C PHE A 43 -8.92 -6.01 -1.96
N ARG A 44 -9.83 -5.44 -1.14
CA ARG A 44 -9.58 -5.17 0.28
C ARG A 44 -9.29 -6.45 1.07
N ILE A 45 -10.07 -7.51 0.85
CA ILE A 45 -9.84 -8.81 1.50
C ILE A 45 -8.45 -9.35 1.14
N GLU A 46 -8.05 -9.26 -0.13
CA GLU A 46 -6.73 -9.68 -0.58
C GLU A 46 -5.61 -8.88 0.11
N GLN A 47 -5.78 -7.56 0.29
CA GLN A 47 -4.85 -6.71 1.03
C GLN A 47 -4.74 -7.15 2.50
N TYR A 48 -5.86 -7.42 3.17
CA TYR A 48 -5.85 -7.88 4.57
C TYR A 48 -5.17 -9.24 4.73
N VAL A 49 -5.44 -10.17 3.82
CA VAL A 49 -4.80 -11.49 3.81
C VAL A 49 -3.29 -11.37 3.58
N SER A 50 -2.87 -10.52 2.64
CA SER A 50 -1.45 -10.25 2.38
C SER A 50 -0.77 -9.63 3.59
N MET A 51 -1.41 -8.66 4.24
CA MET A 51 -0.90 -8.02 5.46
C MET A 51 -0.77 -8.99 6.63
N ALA A 52 -1.77 -9.86 6.83
CA ALA A 52 -1.73 -10.89 7.89
C ALA A 52 -0.56 -11.87 7.70
N LEU A 53 -0.26 -12.23 6.44
CA LEU A 53 0.91 -13.04 6.09
C LEU A 53 2.23 -12.36 6.43
N GLN A 54 2.35 -11.11 6.05
CA GLN A 54 3.56 -10.34 6.30
C GLN A 54 3.76 -10.14 7.80
N TYR A 55 2.66 -9.88 8.54
CA TYR A 55 2.72 -9.79 10.00
C TYR A 55 3.31 -11.04 10.65
N GLN A 56 2.95 -12.23 10.19
CA GLN A 56 3.48 -13.48 10.73
C GLN A 56 4.93 -13.76 10.33
N ARG A 57 5.33 -13.31 9.14
CA ARG A 57 6.69 -13.47 8.62
C ARG A 57 7.67 -12.41 9.11
N LYS A 58 7.19 -11.37 9.77
CA LYS A 58 8.04 -10.27 10.27
C LYS A 58 9.24 -10.72 11.12
N ASP A 59 9.10 -11.87 11.79
CA ASP A 59 10.15 -12.45 12.66
C ASP A 59 11.01 -13.53 11.95
N SER A 60 10.69 -13.86 10.67
CA SER A 60 11.54 -14.75 9.89
C SER A 60 12.86 -14.04 9.54
N HIS A 61 13.95 -14.81 9.48
CA HIS A 61 15.27 -14.32 9.10
C HIS A 61 15.53 -14.47 7.59
N ASP A 62 14.49 -14.73 6.80
CA ASP A 62 14.56 -15.06 5.37
C ASP A 62 14.54 -13.81 4.48
N TYR A 63 15.29 -12.75 4.86
CA TYR A 63 15.49 -11.60 4.00
C TYR A 63 16.58 -11.87 2.99
N VAL A 64 16.27 -11.72 1.70
CA VAL A 64 17.21 -11.89 0.60
C VAL A 64 17.58 -10.53 0.04
N LEU A 65 18.71 -9.98 0.52
CA LEU A 65 19.20 -8.68 0.06
C LEU A 65 19.91 -8.82 -1.29
N HIS A 66 19.50 -8.03 -2.26
CA HIS A 66 20.14 -7.90 -3.57
C HIS A 66 19.95 -6.50 -4.15
N SER A 67 20.61 -6.22 -5.26
CA SER A 67 20.46 -4.95 -5.98
C SER A 67 19.14 -4.95 -6.74
N ILE A 68 18.28 -3.96 -6.50
CA ILE A 68 16.92 -3.85 -7.03
C ILE A 68 16.74 -2.52 -7.74
N ALA A 69 16.21 -2.54 -8.96
CA ALA A 69 15.76 -1.33 -9.66
C ALA A 69 14.46 -0.83 -9.03
N LEU A 70 14.51 0.31 -8.35
CA LEU A 70 13.38 0.86 -7.61
C LEU A 70 12.19 1.24 -8.50
N ASP A 71 12.47 1.67 -9.74
CA ASP A 71 11.44 2.06 -10.73
C ASP A 71 10.44 0.94 -11.00
N GLY A 72 10.89 -0.31 -11.14
CA GLY A 72 10.01 -1.47 -11.35
C GLY A 72 8.99 -1.63 -10.22
N ILE A 73 9.45 -1.60 -8.98
CA ILE A 73 8.58 -1.72 -7.78
C ILE A 73 7.55 -0.60 -7.74
N ILE A 74 7.96 0.64 -8.04
CA ILE A 74 7.05 1.79 -8.02
C ILE A 74 5.98 1.64 -9.10
N ARG A 75 6.36 1.31 -10.35
CA ARG A 75 5.42 1.14 -11.46
C ARG A 75 4.44 0.01 -11.24
N ASP A 76 4.91 -1.13 -10.75
CA ASP A 76 4.04 -2.28 -10.45
C ASP A 76 3.03 -1.93 -9.36
N SER A 77 3.47 -1.20 -8.33
CA SER A 77 2.60 -0.69 -7.28
C SER A 77 1.56 0.29 -7.83
N ILE A 78 1.95 1.23 -8.70
CA ILE A 78 1.01 2.16 -9.38
C ILE A 78 -0.02 1.37 -10.19
N HIS A 79 0.40 0.41 -10.99
CA HIS A 79 -0.51 -0.42 -11.81
C HIS A 79 -1.52 -1.17 -10.95
N LYS A 80 -1.10 -1.71 -9.82
CA LYS A 80 -1.96 -2.43 -8.88
C LYS A 80 -3.12 -1.59 -8.36
N TYR A 81 -2.89 -0.30 -8.10
CA TYR A 81 -3.91 0.63 -7.60
C TYR A 81 -4.59 1.47 -8.69
N ALA A 82 -4.22 1.32 -9.97
CA ALA A 82 -4.68 2.15 -11.07
C ALA A 82 -6.22 2.23 -11.18
N LYS A 83 -6.92 1.08 -11.09
CA LYS A 83 -8.39 1.05 -11.14
C LYS A 83 -9.03 1.89 -10.03
N MET A 84 -8.51 1.80 -8.79
CA MET A 84 -9.02 2.57 -7.65
C MET A 84 -8.74 4.06 -7.82
N MET A 85 -7.55 4.43 -8.29
CA MET A 85 -7.18 5.82 -8.56
C MET A 85 -8.07 6.43 -9.64
N ILE A 86 -8.29 5.75 -10.76
CA ILE A 86 -9.17 6.21 -11.85
C ILE A 86 -10.58 6.46 -11.31
N ARG A 87 -11.15 5.52 -10.54
CA ARG A 87 -12.48 5.64 -9.97
C ARG A 87 -12.62 6.84 -9.03
N LYS A 88 -11.60 7.11 -8.22
CA LYS A 88 -11.56 8.25 -7.29
C LYS A 88 -11.08 9.55 -7.94
N LYS A 89 -10.79 9.56 -9.26
CA LYS A 89 -10.20 10.71 -9.98
C LYS A 89 -8.88 11.17 -9.34
N ILE A 90 -8.09 10.22 -8.87
CA ILE A 90 -6.75 10.48 -8.33
C ILE A 90 -5.75 10.35 -9.47
N GLY A 91 -5.05 11.44 -9.77
CA GLY A 91 -3.89 11.46 -10.68
C GLY A 91 -2.63 10.94 -9.99
N ILE A 92 -1.65 10.53 -10.82
CA ILE A 92 -0.32 10.15 -10.35
C ILE A 92 0.73 10.98 -11.08
N GLN A 93 1.67 11.54 -10.35
CA GLN A 93 2.83 12.23 -10.90
C GLN A 93 4.09 11.47 -10.51
N TYR A 94 4.69 10.80 -11.48
CA TYR A 94 5.93 10.04 -11.33
C TYR A 94 6.69 10.03 -12.65
N GLU A 95 7.91 10.52 -12.66
CA GLU A 95 8.74 10.66 -13.87
C GLU A 95 9.64 9.44 -14.14
N GLY A 96 9.65 8.47 -13.23
CA GLY A 96 10.58 7.34 -13.27
C GLY A 96 11.88 7.62 -12.53
N CYS A 97 12.68 6.58 -12.30
CA CYS A 97 14.02 6.73 -11.72
C CYS A 97 14.96 5.59 -12.15
N ASP A 98 16.26 5.91 -12.15
CA ASP A 98 17.34 4.92 -12.41
C ASP A 98 17.99 4.43 -11.11
N LEU A 99 17.33 4.60 -9.96
CA LEU A 99 17.87 4.22 -8.66
C LEU A 99 17.92 2.71 -8.50
N VAL A 100 19.11 2.23 -8.09
CA VAL A 100 19.34 0.84 -7.68
C VAL A 100 19.63 0.85 -6.18
N VAL A 101 18.83 0.10 -5.41
CA VAL A 101 18.95 0.00 -3.96
C VAL A 101 19.24 -1.42 -3.53
N THR A 102 19.98 -1.61 -2.44
CA THR A 102 20.17 -2.93 -1.84
C THR A 102 19.06 -3.18 -0.84
N SER A 103 18.18 -4.13 -1.15
CA SER A 103 17.02 -4.45 -0.32
C SER A 103 16.49 -5.87 -0.63
N ASP A 104 15.37 -6.25 -0.01
CA ASP A 104 14.57 -7.40 -0.38
C ASP A 104 13.38 -6.91 -1.23
N GLU A 105 13.31 -7.35 -2.48
CA GLU A 105 12.32 -6.91 -3.47
C GLU A 105 10.88 -7.10 -2.98
N LYS A 106 10.59 -8.26 -2.43
CA LYS A 106 9.26 -8.60 -1.95
C LYS A 106 8.81 -7.72 -0.79
N TRP A 107 9.72 -7.46 0.15
CA TRP A 107 9.42 -6.65 1.32
C TRP A 107 9.38 -5.17 0.97
N LEU A 108 10.24 -4.69 0.08
CA LEU A 108 10.20 -3.32 -0.40
C LEU A 108 8.94 -3.05 -1.22
N SER A 109 8.53 -3.99 -2.10
CA SER A 109 7.25 -3.92 -2.82
C SER A 109 6.06 -3.83 -1.86
N PHE A 110 6.05 -4.65 -0.80
CA PHE A 110 5.00 -4.57 0.24
C PHE A 110 4.93 -3.17 0.87
N VAL A 111 6.07 -2.56 1.19
CA VAL A 111 6.10 -1.22 1.78
C VAL A 111 5.53 -0.18 0.81
N VAL A 112 6.01 -0.15 -0.43
CA VAL A 112 5.54 0.81 -1.45
C VAL A 112 4.04 0.65 -1.71
N GLU A 113 3.57 -0.58 -1.85
CA GLU A 113 2.14 -0.89 -1.98
C GLU A 113 1.33 -0.39 -0.79
N GLN A 114 1.82 -0.59 0.44
CA GLN A 114 1.12 -0.15 1.65
C GLN A 114 1.03 1.38 1.75
N LEU A 115 2.09 2.09 1.37
CA LEU A 115 2.10 3.54 1.34
C LEU A 115 1.13 4.09 0.27
N LEU A 116 1.14 3.54 -0.94
CA LEU A 116 0.17 3.89 -1.99
C LEU A 116 -1.26 3.54 -1.59
N SER A 117 -1.48 2.40 -0.96
CA SER A 117 -2.79 2.02 -0.42
C SER A 117 -3.33 3.08 0.54
N ASN A 118 -2.48 3.56 1.46
CA ASN A 118 -2.87 4.60 2.40
C ASN A 118 -3.18 5.92 1.66
N ALA A 119 -2.34 6.36 0.74
CA ALA A 119 -2.59 7.56 -0.06
C ALA A 119 -3.95 7.49 -0.78
N VAL A 120 -4.21 6.42 -1.53
CA VAL A 120 -5.49 6.21 -2.24
C VAL A 120 -6.67 6.12 -1.28
N LYS A 121 -6.49 5.49 -0.11
CA LYS A 121 -7.54 5.32 0.90
C LYS A 121 -8.00 6.66 1.48
N TYR A 122 -7.07 7.53 1.85
CA TYR A 122 -7.36 8.79 2.56
C TYR A 122 -7.55 10.00 1.64
N MET A 123 -7.47 9.80 0.32
CA MET A 123 -7.86 10.78 -0.69
C MET A 123 -9.26 10.53 -1.23
N GLN A 124 -9.96 11.60 -1.60
CA GLN A 124 -11.21 11.53 -2.38
C GLN A 124 -10.95 11.82 -3.86
N GLU A 125 -10.10 12.78 -4.16
CA GLU A 125 -9.62 13.19 -5.48
C GLU A 125 -8.27 13.90 -5.32
N GLY A 126 -7.61 14.28 -6.41
CA GLY A 126 -6.35 15.03 -6.39
C GLY A 126 -5.21 14.27 -7.03
N VAL A 127 -3.97 14.53 -6.61
CA VAL A 127 -2.76 13.95 -7.20
C VAL A 127 -1.90 13.31 -6.12
N ILE A 128 -1.41 12.10 -6.38
CA ILE A 128 -0.32 11.49 -5.63
C ILE A 128 0.98 11.81 -6.38
N THR A 129 1.95 12.39 -5.70
CA THR A 129 3.27 12.67 -6.24
C THR A 129 4.28 11.69 -5.68
N ILE A 130 5.05 11.04 -6.56
CA ILE A 130 6.15 10.15 -6.15
C ILE A 130 7.46 10.79 -6.60
N GLN A 131 8.33 11.02 -5.65
CA GLN A 131 9.66 11.60 -5.88
C GLN A 131 10.72 10.63 -5.38
N THR A 132 11.78 10.52 -6.14
CA THR A 132 12.96 9.74 -5.79
C THR A 132 14.21 10.58 -5.98
N GLY A 133 15.23 10.29 -5.22
CA GLY A 133 16.51 10.96 -5.37
C GLY A 133 17.59 10.28 -4.55
N GLN A 134 18.82 10.73 -4.73
CA GLN A 134 19.95 10.26 -3.93
C GLN A 134 20.92 11.42 -3.69
N ASN A 135 21.62 11.34 -2.59
CA ASN A 135 22.79 12.14 -2.29
C ASN A 135 24.02 11.21 -2.13
N GLU A 136 25.13 11.70 -1.62
CA GLU A 136 26.37 10.93 -1.46
C GLU A 136 26.23 9.73 -0.51
N THR A 137 25.26 9.72 0.39
CA THR A 137 25.12 8.74 1.47
C THR A 137 23.80 7.98 1.45
N GLU A 138 22.75 8.54 0.88
CA GLU A 138 21.40 8.00 0.97
C GLU A 138 20.61 8.15 -0.34
N ALA A 139 19.84 7.12 -0.68
CA ALA A 139 18.76 7.21 -1.65
C ALA A 139 17.42 7.37 -0.91
N PHE A 140 16.48 8.12 -1.48
CA PHE A 140 15.15 8.29 -0.89
C PHE A 140 14.04 8.07 -1.90
N LEU A 141 12.90 7.64 -1.36
CA LEU A 141 11.60 7.62 -2.01
C LEU A 141 10.64 8.43 -1.15
N CYS A 142 9.93 9.38 -1.75
CA CYS A 142 8.84 10.14 -1.13
C CYS A 142 7.53 9.85 -1.86
N ILE A 143 6.49 9.51 -1.12
CA ILE A 143 5.12 9.43 -1.60
C ILE A 143 4.33 10.52 -0.88
N GLU A 144 3.81 11.47 -1.65
CA GLU A 144 3.02 12.59 -1.19
C GLU A 144 1.59 12.47 -1.69
N ASP A 145 0.61 12.56 -0.79
CA ASP A 145 -0.80 12.61 -1.08
C ASP A 145 -1.42 13.97 -0.70
N GLN A 146 -2.53 14.31 -1.33
CA GLN A 146 -3.35 15.50 -1.05
C GLN A 146 -4.63 15.11 -0.27
N GLY A 147 -4.52 14.12 0.60
CA GLY A 147 -5.63 13.61 1.38
C GLY A 147 -5.97 14.43 2.61
N ILE A 148 -6.73 13.82 3.50
CA ILE A 148 -7.23 14.48 4.73
C ILE A 148 -6.14 14.87 5.72
N GLY A 149 -4.90 14.36 5.55
CA GLY A 149 -3.79 14.58 6.45
C GLY A 149 -3.95 13.89 7.80
N ILE A 150 -2.95 14.08 8.67
CA ILE A 150 -2.84 13.46 10.00
C ILE A 150 -2.70 14.57 11.04
N ARG A 151 -3.40 14.47 12.16
CA ARG A 151 -3.26 15.41 13.27
C ARG A 151 -1.84 15.34 13.86
N GLN A 152 -1.30 16.48 14.29
CA GLN A 152 0.05 16.56 14.84
C GLN A 152 0.24 15.66 16.07
N GLU A 153 -0.80 15.50 16.87
CA GLU A 153 -0.83 14.62 18.04
C GLU A 153 -0.76 13.12 17.70
N ASP A 154 -1.21 12.75 16.49
CA ASP A 154 -1.22 11.36 16.01
C ASP A 154 0.11 10.97 15.33
N ILE A 155 0.86 11.92 14.75
CA ILE A 155 2.08 11.65 13.99
C ILE A 155 3.10 10.79 14.76
N PRO A 156 3.42 11.04 16.03
CA PRO A 156 4.37 10.21 16.76
C PRO A 156 3.92 8.75 16.89
N ARG A 157 2.61 8.50 16.80
CA ARG A 157 1.97 7.22 17.10
C ARG A 157 1.55 6.42 15.87
N VAL A 158 1.60 6.98 14.66
CA VAL A 158 1.13 6.30 13.43
C VAL A 158 1.85 4.98 13.14
N PHE A 159 3.03 4.79 13.72
CA PHE A 159 3.81 3.56 13.61
C PHE A 159 3.61 2.59 14.80
N GLU A 160 2.75 2.91 15.76
CA GLU A 160 2.41 2.01 16.87
C GLU A 160 1.46 0.89 16.36
N GLN A 161 1.63 -0.30 16.89
CA GLN A 161 0.80 -1.45 16.54
C GLN A 161 -0.68 -1.23 16.92
N GLY A 162 -1.58 -1.36 15.94
CA GLY A 162 -3.02 -1.22 16.17
C GLY A 162 -3.50 0.23 16.31
N TYR A 163 -2.61 1.22 16.14
CA TYR A 163 -3.00 2.62 16.21
C TYR A 163 -3.65 3.08 14.90
N THR A 164 -4.86 3.60 14.99
CA THR A 164 -5.64 4.03 13.81
C THR A 164 -5.85 5.55 13.76
N GLY A 165 -5.46 6.28 14.81
CA GLY A 165 -5.64 7.73 14.92
C GLY A 165 -7.11 8.17 14.89
N PHE A 166 -7.33 9.47 14.87
CA PHE A 166 -8.68 10.03 14.76
C PHE A 166 -9.39 9.61 13.47
N ASN A 167 -8.66 9.57 12.36
CA ASN A 167 -9.18 9.21 11.06
C ASN A 167 -9.60 7.73 10.96
N GLY A 168 -8.98 6.85 11.72
CA GLY A 168 -9.32 5.43 11.76
C GLY A 168 -10.58 5.11 12.56
N HIS A 169 -11.00 6.00 13.47
CA HIS A 169 -12.29 5.85 14.15
C HIS A 169 -13.48 6.14 13.22
N THR A 170 -13.30 6.98 12.21
CA THR A 170 -14.30 7.24 11.17
C THR A 170 -14.33 6.15 10.11
N ASP A 171 -13.21 5.49 9.84
CA ASP A 171 -13.13 4.35 8.94
C ASP A 171 -13.01 3.04 9.73
N LYS A 172 -14.16 2.37 9.92
CA LYS A 172 -14.28 1.07 10.63
C LYS A 172 -13.38 -0.05 10.08
N HIS A 173 -12.70 0.18 8.96
CA HIS A 173 -11.86 -0.79 8.26
C HIS A 173 -10.35 -0.56 8.46
N SER A 174 -9.93 0.40 9.30
CA SER A 174 -8.52 0.62 9.61
C SER A 174 -8.03 -0.36 10.67
N THR A 175 -7.01 -1.15 10.36
CA THR A 175 -6.44 -2.15 11.29
C THR A 175 -5.32 -1.60 12.17
N GLY A 176 -4.73 -0.45 11.81
CA GLY A 176 -3.56 0.12 12.49
C GLY A 176 -2.29 -0.75 12.38
N ILE A 177 -2.26 -1.73 11.48
CA ILE A 177 -1.14 -2.67 11.33
C ILE A 177 -0.22 -2.28 10.16
N GLY A 178 -0.73 -1.61 9.14
CA GLY A 178 0.00 -1.35 7.89
C GLY A 178 1.29 -0.55 8.09
N LEU A 179 1.22 0.67 8.63
CA LEU A 179 2.40 1.51 8.86
C LEU A 179 3.35 0.93 9.93
N TYR A 180 2.79 0.27 10.95
CA TYR A 180 3.60 -0.48 11.92
C TYR A 180 4.46 -1.53 11.23
N LEU A 181 3.89 -2.35 10.33
CA LEU A 181 4.63 -3.35 9.57
C LEU A 181 5.67 -2.72 8.63
N CYS A 182 5.32 -1.62 7.96
CA CYS A 182 6.29 -0.89 7.12
C CYS A 182 7.52 -0.50 7.93
N LYS A 183 7.34 0.07 9.11
CA LYS A 183 8.45 0.46 10.01
C LYS A 183 9.27 -0.75 10.45
N GLN A 184 8.62 -1.86 10.84
CA GLN A 184 9.33 -3.09 11.26
C GLN A 184 10.16 -3.67 10.13
N VAL A 185 9.60 -3.78 8.93
CA VAL A 185 10.28 -4.29 7.74
C VAL A 185 11.46 -3.41 7.36
N LEU A 186 11.24 -2.10 7.23
CA LEU A 186 12.29 -1.15 6.84
C LEU A 186 13.44 -1.13 7.84
N THR A 187 13.15 -1.18 9.15
CA THR A 187 14.18 -1.27 10.18
C THR A 187 15.04 -2.52 10.02
N LYS A 188 14.43 -3.68 9.71
CA LYS A 188 15.17 -4.93 9.48
C LYS A 188 15.99 -4.91 8.20
N LEU A 189 15.54 -4.19 7.18
CA LEU A 189 16.26 -3.99 5.93
C LEU A 189 17.36 -2.90 6.01
N GLY A 190 17.49 -2.23 7.16
CA GLY A 190 18.45 -1.13 7.35
C GLY A 190 17.98 0.20 6.77
N HIS A 191 16.68 0.33 6.44
CA HIS A 191 16.07 1.55 5.94
C HIS A 191 15.35 2.33 7.05
N THR A 192 15.04 3.59 6.76
CA THR A 192 14.29 4.48 7.65
C THR A 192 12.95 4.87 7.03
N ILE A 193 11.97 5.24 7.86
CA ILE A 193 10.70 5.81 7.42
C ILE A 193 10.36 7.03 8.25
N ARG A 194 9.92 8.09 7.60
CA ARG A 194 9.48 9.34 8.23
C ARG A 194 8.16 9.79 7.62
N ILE A 195 7.35 10.48 8.42
CA ILE A 195 6.08 11.06 7.97
C ILE A 195 6.04 12.53 8.36
N THR A 196 5.61 13.36 7.43
CA THR A 196 5.18 14.73 7.65
C THR A 196 3.76 14.90 7.13
N SER A 197 2.89 15.55 7.88
CA SER A 197 1.49 15.70 7.50
C SER A 197 0.87 16.93 8.16
N GLU A 198 -0.10 17.50 7.48
CA GLU A 198 -0.92 18.59 8.00
C GLU A 198 -2.40 18.31 7.68
N PRO A 199 -3.31 18.42 8.68
CA PRO A 199 -4.72 18.21 8.44
C PRO A 199 -5.25 19.07 7.29
N GLY A 200 -5.95 18.44 6.33
CA GLY A 200 -6.51 19.08 5.14
C GLY A 200 -5.52 19.41 4.03
N LYS A 201 -4.22 19.15 4.21
CA LYS A 201 -3.20 19.37 3.15
C LYS A 201 -2.60 18.08 2.59
N GLY A 202 -2.71 16.99 3.34
CA GLY A 202 -2.19 15.69 2.93
C GLY A 202 -1.03 15.18 3.76
N THR A 203 -0.36 14.15 3.24
CA THR A 203 0.72 13.45 3.94
C THR A 203 1.88 13.17 2.99
N GLN A 204 3.09 13.35 3.50
CA GLN A 204 4.33 12.92 2.85
C GLN A 204 4.96 11.82 3.68
N VAL A 205 5.32 10.72 3.02
CA VAL A 205 6.03 9.59 3.62
C VAL A 205 7.35 9.40 2.89
N TRP A 206 8.43 9.41 3.66
CA TRP A 206 9.81 9.27 3.16
C TRP A 206 10.39 7.93 3.55
#